data_8da0b3129f0aca8fb836b6333b178fb4
#
_entry.id   8da0b3129f0aca8fb836b6333b178fb4
#
_cell.length_a   1.000
_cell.length_b   1.000
_cell.length_c   1.000
_cell.angle_alpha   90.00
_cell.angle_beta   90.00
_cell.angle_gamma   90.00
#
_symmetry.space_group_name_H-M   'P 1'
#
loop_
_entity.id
_entity.type
_entity.pdbx_description
1 polymer ?
#
loop_
_entity_poly.entity_id
_entity_poly.type
_entity_poly.pdbx_seq_one_letter_code
_entity_poly.pdbx_strand_id
1 'polypeptide(L)'
;KYKLDSGSPFSGSGLRFGLKLPTGAINKTMSPSDPADPTTTPYKLERSSQPGTGSTDLILGAYHYSGAPGSAWNWFFSGEAQAAIDTRDAYRPGKTLNLNLGLSHTLSSTTSALLQLNTQYRSRDTGANANPASGGYSINLSPGLSAAVSSQTRVYGFVQVALRQYANTDPDVQGAGQLTAPWSLALGVNHHF
;
A
#
# COMPACT_ATOMS: atom_id res chain seq x y z
N LYS A 1 -13.58 -6.57 9.67
CA LYS A 1 -13.37 -7.81 8.92
C LYS A 1 -14.51 -8.78 9.20
N TYR A 2 -15.02 -9.41 8.19
CA TYR A 2 -16.05 -10.46 8.29
C TYR A 2 -15.47 -11.77 7.73
N LYS A 3 -15.44 -12.83 8.54
CA LYS A 3 -14.96 -14.15 8.13
C LYS A 3 -16.14 -14.91 7.52
N LEU A 4 -15.97 -15.39 6.29
CA LEU A 4 -17.02 -16.10 5.54
C LEU A 4 -17.01 -17.61 5.83
N ASP A 5 -15.83 -18.11 6.25
CA ASP A 5 -15.62 -19.54 6.44
C ASP A 5 -15.03 -19.78 7.83
N SER A 6 -15.59 -20.74 8.55
CA SER A 6 -15.18 -21.10 9.91
C SER A 6 -14.76 -22.56 10.06
N GLY A 7 -14.71 -23.31 8.95
CA GLY A 7 -14.60 -24.77 9.00
C GLY A 7 -13.20 -25.35 9.14
N SER A 8 -12.15 -24.59 8.77
CA SER A 8 -10.78 -25.11 8.78
C SER A 8 -9.81 -24.11 9.39
N PRO A 9 -8.88 -24.53 10.26
CA PRO A 9 -7.79 -23.68 10.71
C PRO A 9 -6.74 -23.44 9.62
N PHE A 10 -6.76 -24.23 8.54
CA PHE A 10 -5.78 -24.19 7.46
C PHE A 10 -6.22 -23.39 6.25
N SER A 11 -7.49 -23.04 6.16
CA SER A 11 -8.01 -22.20 5.09
C SER A 11 -9.11 -21.28 5.60
N GLY A 12 -9.30 -20.16 4.92
CA GLY A 12 -10.38 -19.25 5.24
C GLY A 12 -10.47 -18.09 4.27
N SER A 13 -11.68 -17.58 4.14
CA SER A 13 -12.02 -16.43 3.33
C SER A 13 -12.65 -15.35 4.17
N GLY A 14 -12.56 -14.12 3.73
CA GLY A 14 -13.25 -13.04 4.42
C GLY A 14 -13.33 -11.76 3.60
N LEU A 15 -14.20 -10.89 4.07
CA LEU A 15 -14.40 -9.56 3.54
C LEU A 15 -13.86 -8.52 4.51
N ARG A 16 -13.43 -7.41 3.95
CA ARG A 16 -12.96 -6.24 4.69
C ARG A 16 -13.76 -5.03 4.24
N PHE A 17 -14.31 -4.32 5.21
CA PHE A 17 -14.99 -3.05 5.01
C PHE A 17 -14.31 -2.01 5.88
N GLY A 18 -14.15 -0.81 5.37
CA GLY A 18 -13.57 0.30 6.09
C GLY A 18 -14.03 1.64 5.56
N LEU A 19 -13.93 2.65 6.42
CA LEU A 19 -14.08 4.05 6.08
C LEU A 19 -12.82 4.79 6.52
N LYS A 20 -12.23 5.54 5.61
CA LYS A 20 -11.23 6.55 5.94
C LYS A 20 -11.94 7.86 6.16
N LEU A 21 -11.76 8.49 7.31
CA LEU A 21 -12.36 9.78 7.65
C LEU A 21 -11.43 10.95 7.32
N PRO A 22 -11.97 12.14 6.99
CA PRO A 22 -11.19 13.31 6.58
C PRO A 22 -10.64 14.10 7.80
N THR A 23 -9.94 13.42 8.71
CA THR A 23 -9.45 13.99 9.97
C THR A 23 -8.11 14.73 9.84
N GLY A 24 -7.34 14.45 8.78
CA GLY A 24 -6.05 15.09 8.53
C GLY A 24 -6.20 16.53 8.01
N ALA A 25 -5.25 17.40 8.37
CA ALA A 25 -5.22 18.78 7.90
C ALA A 25 -4.98 18.83 6.38
N ILE A 26 -5.61 19.81 5.72
CA ILE A 26 -5.56 20.01 4.26
C ILE A 26 -5.15 21.44 3.87
N ASN A 27 -4.72 22.24 4.84
CA ASN A 27 -4.41 23.66 4.67
C ASN A 27 -3.01 24.04 5.16
N LYS A 28 -2.10 23.07 5.24
CA LYS A 28 -0.71 23.35 5.60
C LYS A 28 -0.03 24.14 4.51
N THR A 29 0.75 25.11 4.92
CA THR A 29 1.60 25.96 4.08
C THR A 29 3.07 25.64 4.36
N MET A 30 3.91 25.90 3.37
CA MET A 30 5.36 25.88 3.51
C MET A 30 5.87 27.28 3.21
N SER A 31 6.74 27.78 4.06
CA SER A 31 7.53 28.97 3.77
C SER A 31 8.83 28.52 3.15
N PRO A 32 9.21 29.02 1.96
CA PRO A 32 10.53 28.77 1.45
C PRO A 32 11.56 29.32 2.44
N SER A 33 12.47 28.48 2.86
CA SER A 33 13.56 28.89 3.75
C SER A 33 14.78 29.34 2.94
N ASP A 34 14.62 30.39 2.15
CA ASP A 34 15.80 31.10 1.63
C ASP A 34 16.10 32.27 2.56
N PRO A 35 17.15 32.20 3.40
CA PRO A 35 17.54 33.30 4.27
C PRO A 35 17.95 34.58 3.50
N ALA A 36 18.25 34.45 2.21
CA ALA A 36 18.64 35.54 1.34
C ALA A 36 17.47 36.29 0.69
N ASP A 37 16.25 35.66 0.69
CA ASP A 37 15.05 36.26 0.12
C ASP A 37 13.90 36.26 1.12
N PRO A 38 13.78 37.30 1.99
CA PRO A 38 12.68 37.42 2.93
C PRO A 38 11.33 37.75 2.29
N THR A 39 11.27 37.91 0.96
CA THR A 39 10.03 38.24 0.24
C THR A 39 9.24 36.99 -0.16
N THR A 40 9.74 35.81 0.08
CA THR A 40 9.04 34.55 -0.26
C THR A 40 7.79 34.38 0.60
N THR A 41 6.64 34.49 -0.05
CA THR A 41 5.33 34.29 0.60
C THR A 41 5.09 32.81 0.84
N PRO A 42 4.52 32.43 2.01
CA PRO A 42 4.09 31.07 2.24
C PRO A 42 3.11 30.59 1.16
N TYR A 43 3.37 29.42 0.59
CA TYR A 43 2.45 28.82 -0.37
C TYR A 43 1.80 27.56 0.22
N LYS A 44 0.57 27.29 -0.23
CA LYS A 44 -0.17 26.11 0.20
C LYS A 44 0.46 24.87 -0.46
N LEU A 45 0.77 23.84 0.35
CA LEU A 45 1.24 22.57 -0.16
C LEU A 45 0.19 21.92 -1.06
N GLU A 46 0.64 21.22 -2.09
CA GLU A 46 -0.22 20.35 -2.89
C GLU A 46 -0.98 19.37 -2.01
N ARG A 47 -2.16 18.94 -2.44
CA ARG A 47 -3.00 18.05 -1.65
C ARG A 47 -2.32 16.70 -1.34
N SER A 48 -1.51 16.20 -2.24
CA SER A 48 -0.71 14.98 -2.06
C SER A 48 0.34 15.06 -0.95
N SER A 49 0.79 16.28 -0.63
CA SER A 49 1.77 16.57 0.42
C SER A 49 1.15 17.02 1.73
N GLN A 50 -0.19 17.05 1.81
CA GLN A 50 -0.91 17.40 3.04
C GLN A 50 -1.06 16.16 3.95
N PRO A 51 -1.17 16.34 5.28
CA PRO A 51 -1.46 15.25 6.21
C PRO A 51 -2.78 14.52 5.94
N GLY A 52 -3.71 15.15 5.24
CA GLY A 52 -5.00 14.58 4.87
C GLY A 52 -5.40 14.89 3.44
N THR A 53 -6.21 14.03 2.84
CA THR A 53 -6.82 14.26 1.52
C THR A 53 -8.08 15.13 1.59
N GLY A 54 -8.69 15.28 2.79
CA GLY A 54 -9.98 15.92 2.96
C GLY A 54 -11.16 15.10 2.41
N SER A 55 -10.95 13.82 2.10
CA SER A 55 -12.00 12.93 1.60
C SER A 55 -12.41 11.89 2.63
N THR A 56 -13.70 11.51 2.59
CA THR A 56 -14.19 10.26 3.18
C THR A 56 -14.09 9.18 2.11
N ASP A 57 -13.37 8.09 2.40
CA ASP A 57 -13.18 7.03 1.41
C ASP A 57 -13.82 5.73 1.91
N LEU A 58 -14.49 5.03 1.00
CA LEU A 58 -14.92 3.65 1.20
C LEU A 58 -13.78 2.71 0.85
N ILE A 59 -13.54 1.73 1.72
CA ILE A 59 -12.54 0.67 1.54
C ILE A 59 -13.28 -0.65 1.51
N LEU A 60 -13.10 -1.42 0.44
CA LEU A 60 -13.64 -2.76 0.27
C LEU A 60 -12.50 -3.72 -0.03
N GLY A 61 -12.51 -4.88 0.61
CA GLY A 61 -11.50 -5.89 0.37
C GLY A 61 -12.02 -7.29 0.58
N ALA A 62 -11.29 -8.25 0.00
CA ALA A 62 -11.49 -9.67 0.20
C ALA A 62 -10.13 -10.34 0.39
N TYR A 63 -10.13 -11.44 1.09
CA TYR A 63 -8.96 -12.28 1.24
C TYR A 63 -9.33 -13.74 1.29
N HIS A 64 -8.40 -14.56 0.85
CA HIS A 64 -8.43 -16.00 1.01
C HIS A 64 -7.04 -16.50 1.37
N TYR A 65 -6.95 -17.46 2.25
CA TYR A 65 -5.73 -18.21 2.51
C TYR A 65 -6.04 -19.70 2.53
N SER A 66 -5.11 -20.49 2.06
CA SER A 66 -5.27 -21.94 2.00
C SER A 66 -3.95 -22.67 2.24
N GLY A 67 -4.04 -23.73 3.01
CA GLY A 67 -3.05 -24.75 3.24
C GLY A 67 -3.77 -26.07 3.49
N ALA A 68 -3.02 -27.17 3.63
CA ALA A 68 -3.56 -28.46 4.04
C ALA A 68 -2.78 -29.00 5.24
N PRO A 69 -3.40 -29.77 6.12
CA PRO A 69 -2.68 -30.46 7.19
C PRO A 69 -1.50 -31.27 6.63
N GLY A 70 -0.30 -31.06 7.16
CA GLY A 70 0.90 -31.73 6.70
C GLY A 70 1.48 -31.24 5.36
N SER A 71 0.84 -30.29 4.68
CA SER A 71 1.39 -29.67 3.48
C SER A 71 2.53 -28.72 3.83
N ALA A 72 3.63 -28.84 3.07
CA ALA A 72 4.68 -27.83 3.13
C ALA A 72 4.30 -26.52 2.43
N TRP A 73 3.23 -26.49 1.63
CA TRP A 73 2.81 -25.36 0.83
C TRP A 73 1.56 -24.68 1.42
N ASN A 74 1.62 -23.35 1.51
CA ASN A 74 0.47 -22.50 1.83
C ASN A 74 0.46 -21.33 0.85
N TRP A 75 -0.73 -20.81 0.55
CA TRP A 75 -0.88 -19.64 -0.29
C TRP A 75 -1.97 -18.71 0.23
N PHE A 76 -1.89 -17.48 -0.15
CA PHE A 76 -2.95 -16.52 0.12
C PHE A 76 -3.16 -15.59 -1.07
N PHE A 77 -4.35 -15.06 -1.13
CA PHE A 77 -4.72 -13.95 -2.01
C PHE A 77 -5.41 -12.87 -1.18
N SER A 78 -5.12 -11.61 -1.47
CA SER A 78 -5.91 -10.50 -0.95
C SER A 78 -6.06 -9.41 -1.99
N GLY A 79 -7.24 -8.80 -2.03
CA GLY A 79 -7.55 -7.64 -2.84
C GLY A 79 -8.20 -6.56 -1.99
N GLU A 80 -7.88 -5.30 -2.27
CA GLU A 80 -8.47 -4.14 -1.61
C GLU A 80 -8.61 -2.99 -2.59
N ALA A 81 -9.81 -2.41 -2.64
CA ALA A 81 -10.12 -1.21 -3.40
C ALA A 81 -10.52 -0.07 -2.45
N GLN A 82 -10.07 1.14 -2.74
CA GLN A 82 -10.43 2.35 -2.00
C GLN A 82 -10.85 3.44 -2.97
N ALA A 83 -11.94 4.14 -2.67
CA ALA A 83 -12.42 5.26 -3.46
C ALA A 83 -13.09 6.32 -2.56
N ALA A 84 -12.88 7.59 -2.90
CA ALA A 84 -13.54 8.69 -2.22
C ALA A 84 -15.04 8.70 -2.54
N ILE A 85 -15.87 8.70 -1.49
CA ILE A 85 -17.32 8.84 -1.57
C ILE A 85 -17.78 10.26 -1.25
N ASP A 86 -16.96 11.03 -0.52
CA ASP A 86 -17.13 12.44 -0.25
C ASP A 86 -15.80 13.18 -0.31
N THR A 87 -15.79 14.44 -0.74
CA THR A 87 -14.57 15.22 -0.99
C THR A 87 -14.74 16.66 -0.53
N ARG A 88 -13.61 17.34 -0.22
CA ARG A 88 -13.56 18.76 0.13
C ARG A 88 -12.73 19.54 -0.90
N ASP A 89 -13.07 20.83 -1.05
CA ASP A 89 -12.35 21.79 -1.91
C ASP A 89 -12.24 21.30 -3.37
N ALA A 90 -13.27 20.64 -3.89
CA ALA A 90 -13.31 20.09 -5.24
C ALA A 90 -12.11 19.17 -5.62
N TYR A 91 -11.35 18.68 -4.65
CA TYR A 91 -10.27 17.72 -4.85
C TYR A 91 -10.78 16.29 -4.62
N ARG A 92 -10.48 15.40 -5.53
CA ARG A 92 -10.79 13.98 -5.41
C ARG A 92 -9.51 13.15 -5.55
N PRO A 93 -9.10 12.41 -4.50
CA PRO A 93 -7.96 11.50 -4.60
C PRO A 93 -8.24 10.35 -5.58
N GLY A 94 -7.20 9.89 -6.23
CA GLY A 94 -7.26 8.75 -7.13
C GLY A 94 -7.76 7.49 -6.43
N LYS A 95 -8.56 6.69 -7.14
CA LYS A 95 -8.97 5.36 -6.68
C LYS A 95 -7.76 4.45 -6.60
N THR A 96 -7.69 3.59 -5.60
CA THR A 96 -6.62 2.60 -5.47
C THR A 96 -7.16 1.18 -5.56
N LEU A 97 -6.35 0.29 -6.11
CA LEU A 97 -6.55 -1.15 -6.12
C LEU A 97 -5.24 -1.82 -5.76
N ASN A 98 -5.25 -2.63 -4.71
CA ASN A 98 -4.12 -3.42 -4.26
C ASN A 98 -4.48 -4.90 -4.38
N LEU A 99 -3.65 -5.69 -5.06
CA LEU A 99 -3.81 -7.13 -5.19
C LEU A 99 -2.52 -7.79 -4.73
N ASN A 100 -2.63 -8.81 -3.89
CA ASN A 100 -1.49 -9.55 -3.37
C ASN A 100 -1.77 -11.06 -3.50
N LEU A 101 -0.82 -11.77 -4.06
CA LEU A 101 -0.77 -13.22 -4.09
C LEU A 101 0.51 -13.66 -3.40
N GLY A 102 0.42 -14.55 -2.43
CA GLY A 102 1.57 -15.06 -1.69
C GLY A 102 1.59 -16.57 -1.64
N LEU A 103 2.78 -17.10 -1.72
CA LEU A 103 3.09 -18.52 -1.58
C LEU A 103 4.16 -18.69 -0.50
N SER A 104 4.00 -19.67 0.37
CA SER A 104 5.02 -20.07 1.32
C SER A 104 5.30 -21.56 1.22
N HIS A 105 6.56 -21.92 1.38
CA HIS A 105 7.03 -23.30 1.43
C HIS A 105 7.85 -23.53 2.69
N THR A 106 7.45 -24.51 3.49
CA THR A 106 8.17 -24.89 4.71
C THR A 106 9.44 -25.64 4.34
N LEU A 107 10.59 -25.08 4.67
CA LEU A 107 11.92 -25.65 4.43
C LEU A 107 12.38 -26.51 5.61
N SER A 108 12.03 -26.12 6.82
CA SER A 108 12.34 -26.83 8.07
C SER A 108 11.28 -26.53 9.14
N SER A 109 11.42 -27.12 10.32
CA SER A 109 10.54 -26.83 11.46
C SER A 109 10.50 -25.35 11.88
N THR A 110 11.54 -24.58 11.54
CA THR A 110 11.65 -23.17 11.93
C THR A 110 11.63 -22.21 10.74
N THR A 111 11.93 -22.66 9.51
CA THR A 111 12.18 -21.76 8.38
C THR A 111 11.22 -22.04 7.23
N SER A 112 10.74 -20.97 6.60
CA SER A 112 9.93 -21.04 5.38
C SER A 112 10.44 -20.05 4.33
N ALA A 113 10.46 -20.49 3.08
CA ALA A 113 10.60 -19.63 1.92
C ALA A 113 9.27 -18.95 1.62
N LEU A 114 9.34 -17.70 1.17
CA LEU A 114 8.19 -16.86 0.87
C LEU A 114 8.35 -16.29 -0.54
N LEU A 115 7.26 -16.19 -1.26
CA LEU A 115 7.21 -15.52 -2.57
C LEU A 115 5.90 -14.76 -2.66
N GLN A 116 5.94 -13.48 -2.98
CA GLN A 116 4.74 -12.68 -3.16
C GLN A 116 4.77 -11.94 -4.49
N LEU A 117 3.61 -11.83 -5.11
CA LEU A 117 3.33 -10.92 -6.21
C LEU A 117 2.42 -9.82 -5.67
N ASN A 118 2.90 -8.60 -5.71
CA ASN A 118 2.19 -7.42 -5.20
C ASN A 118 1.89 -6.48 -6.36
N THR A 119 0.62 -6.18 -6.57
CA THR A 119 0.18 -5.26 -7.61
C THR A 119 -0.54 -4.09 -6.96
N GLN A 120 -0.14 -2.89 -7.30
CA GLN A 120 -0.78 -1.65 -6.90
C GLN A 120 -1.15 -0.83 -8.13
N TYR A 121 -2.37 -0.34 -8.15
CA TYR A 121 -2.84 0.63 -9.12
C TYR A 121 -3.45 1.83 -8.39
N ARG A 122 -3.16 3.03 -8.88
CA ARG A 122 -3.81 4.27 -8.46
C ARG A 122 -4.16 5.10 -9.68
N SER A 123 -5.42 5.51 -9.81
CA SER A 123 -5.80 6.48 -10.83
C SER A 123 -5.26 7.88 -10.50
N ARG A 124 -5.25 8.79 -11.46
CA ARG A 124 -4.92 10.21 -11.20
C ARG A 124 -5.88 10.81 -10.19
N ASP A 125 -5.36 11.72 -9.40
CA ASP A 125 -6.17 12.66 -8.63
C ASP A 125 -6.89 13.62 -9.59
N THR A 126 -8.02 14.16 -9.19
CA THR A 126 -8.82 15.05 -10.04
C THR A 126 -9.32 16.26 -9.26
N GLY A 127 -9.71 17.31 -9.99
CA GLY A 127 -10.26 18.54 -9.44
C GLY A 127 -9.21 19.56 -9.03
N ALA A 128 -9.62 20.56 -8.24
CA ALA A 128 -8.76 21.64 -7.82
C ALA A 128 -7.61 21.14 -6.94
N ASN A 129 -6.41 21.66 -7.16
CA ASN A 129 -5.18 21.28 -6.45
C ASN A 129 -4.79 19.78 -6.62
N ALA A 130 -5.27 19.12 -7.67
CA ALA A 130 -4.80 17.79 -8.03
C ALA A 130 -3.40 17.89 -8.65
N ASN A 131 -2.51 16.95 -8.29
CA ASN A 131 -1.22 16.84 -8.96
C ASN A 131 -1.40 16.09 -10.28
N PRO A 132 -1.10 16.70 -11.44
CA PRO A 132 -1.23 16.06 -12.75
C PRO A 132 -0.36 14.81 -12.91
N ALA A 133 0.76 14.74 -12.18
CA ALA A 133 1.65 13.58 -12.18
C ALA A 133 1.19 12.47 -11.22
N SER A 134 0.07 12.62 -10.51
CA SER A 134 -0.40 11.61 -9.54
C SER A 134 -0.84 10.29 -10.19
N GLY A 135 -0.78 9.21 -9.42
CA GLY A 135 -1.22 7.89 -9.84
C GLY A 135 -0.20 7.13 -10.69
N GLY A 136 -0.53 5.90 -11.03
CA GLY A 136 0.33 4.96 -11.72
C GLY A 136 0.04 3.53 -11.30
N TYR A 137 0.96 2.63 -11.62
CA TYR A 137 0.87 1.25 -11.17
C TYR A 137 2.25 0.63 -10.93
N SER A 138 2.30 -0.39 -10.08
CA SER A 138 3.47 -1.24 -9.91
C SER A 138 3.06 -2.71 -9.80
N ILE A 139 3.89 -3.58 -10.34
CA ILE A 139 3.83 -5.04 -10.21
C ILE A 139 5.19 -5.46 -9.67
N ASN A 140 5.21 -6.00 -8.46
CA ASN A 140 6.45 -6.34 -7.76
C ASN A 140 6.47 -7.83 -7.41
N LEU A 141 7.63 -8.45 -7.57
CA LEU A 141 7.91 -9.78 -7.05
C LEU A 141 8.74 -9.65 -5.77
N SER A 142 8.34 -10.36 -4.73
CA SER A 142 8.93 -10.25 -3.41
C SER A 142 9.33 -11.63 -2.88
N PRO A 143 10.50 -12.17 -3.27
CA PRO A 143 11.07 -13.32 -2.60
C PRO A 143 11.49 -12.97 -1.18
N GLY A 144 11.36 -13.93 -0.26
CA GLY A 144 11.67 -13.71 1.15
C GLY A 144 11.86 -14.99 1.93
N LEU A 145 12.24 -14.81 3.18
CA LEU A 145 12.39 -15.88 4.16
C LEU A 145 11.70 -15.49 5.46
N SER A 146 11.20 -16.48 6.17
CA SER A 146 10.77 -16.30 7.56
C SER A 146 11.38 -17.39 8.44
N ALA A 147 11.75 -17.03 9.67
CA ALA A 147 12.32 -17.94 10.63
C ALA A 147 11.69 -17.75 12.02
N ALA A 148 11.32 -18.86 12.68
CA ALA A 148 10.98 -18.83 14.09
C ALA A 148 12.28 -18.75 14.90
N VAL A 149 12.43 -17.68 15.67
CA VAL A 149 13.58 -17.49 16.59
C VAL A 149 13.25 -17.95 18.00
N SER A 150 11.95 -18.10 18.31
CA SER A 150 11.42 -18.77 19.50
C SER A 150 10.05 -19.35 19.21
N SER A 151 9.42 -20.01 20.19
CA SER A 151 8.04 -20.49 20.08
C SER A 151 7.00 -19.38 19.87
N GLN A 152 7.33 -18.15 20.29
CA GLN A 152 6.45 -16.99 20.24
C GLN A 152 6.89 -15.93 19.23
N THR A 153 8.13 -16.00 18.71
CA THR A 153 8.69 -14.95 17.85
C THR A 153 9.11 -15.50 16.51
N ARG A 154 8.64 -14.85 15.46
CA ARG A 154 9.04 -15.11 14.09
C ARG A 154 9.56 -13.83 13.44
N VAL A 155 10.71 -13.92 12.80
CA VAL A 155 11.27 -12.84 11.97
C VAL A 155 11.04 -13.17 10.50
N TYR A 156 10.92 -12.15 9.66
CA TYR A 156 10.82 -12.33 8.21
C TYR A 156 11.47 -11.17 7.47
N GLY A 157 11.86 -11.44 6.23
CA GLY A 157 12.42 -10.43 5.34
C GLY A 157 12.06 -10.72 3.89
N PHE A 158 11.88 -9.65 3.12
CA PHE A 158 11.62 -9.68 1.70
C PHE A 158 12.53 -8.71 0.95
N VAL A 159 13.00 -9.12 -0.21
CA VAL A 159 13.53 -8.22 -1.23
C VAL A 159 12.44 -8.05 -2.28
N GLN A 160 11.88 -6.85 -2.38
CA GLN A 160 10.87 -6.55 -3.38
C GLN A 160 11.54 -5.97 -4.62
N VAL A 161 11.28 -6.54 -5.79
CA VAL A 161 11.80 -6.09 -7.08
C VAL A 161 10.63 -5.71 -7.99
N ALA A 162 10.69 -4.54 -8.58
CA ALA A 162 9.69 -4.11 -9.54
C ALA A 162 9.85 -4.87 -10.86
N LEU A 163 8.87 -5.72 -11.22
CA LEU A 163 8.78 -6.36 -12.53
C LEU A 163 8.30 -5.37 -13.59
N ARG A 164 7.37 -4.53 -13.20
CA ARG A 164 6.85 -3.45 -14.03
C ARG A 164 6.34 -2.32 -13.14
N GLN A 165 6.68 -1.09 -13.52
CA GLN A 165 6.18 0.10 -12.83
C GLN A 165 5.96 1.22 -13.83
N TYR A 166 4.96 2.02 -13.57
CA TYR A 166 4.66 3.22 -14.32
C TYR A 166 4.11 4.28 -13.38
N ALA A 167 4.72 5.42 -13.39
CA ALA A 167 4.25 6.62 -12.68
C ALA A 167 3.81 7.66 -13.72
N ASN A 168 2.67 8.27 -13.50
CA ASN A 168 2.21 9.34 -14.35
C ASN A 168 3.17 10.54 -14.26
N THR A 169 3.31 11.24 -15.36
CA THR A 169 4.06 12.50 -15.46
C THR A 169 3.11 13.67 -15.63
N ASP A 170 3.55 14.86 -15.31
CA ASP A 170 2.85 16.09 -15.63
C ASP A 170 3.00 16.37 -17.13
N PRO A 171 1.90 16.49 -17.90
CA PRO A 171 1.98 16.77 -19.34
C PRO A 171 2.48 18.18 -19.64
N ASP A 172 2.30 19.12 -18.71
CA ASP A 172 2.61 20.54 -18.90
C ASP A 172 4.02 20.92 -18.41
N VAL A 173 4.66 20.04 -17.62
CA VAL A 173 5.99 20.28 -17.05
C VAL A 173 6.93 19.13 -17.40
N GLN A 174 7.86 19.39 -18.32
CA GLN A 174 8.84 18.39 -18.73
C GLN A 174 9.72 17.94 -17.54
N GLY A 175 9.77 16.63 -17.33
CA GLY A 175 10.55 16.03 -16.26
C GLY A 175 9.87 15.99 -14.89
N ALA A 176 8.70 16.59 -14.73
CA ALA A 176 7.93 16.46 -13.49
C ALA A 176 7.23 15.10 -13.42
N GLY A 177 7.46 14.37 -12.34
CA GLY A 177 6.92 13.03 -12.15
C GLY A 177 7.06 12.57 -10.70
N GLN A 178 6.81 11.29 -10.49
CA GLN A 178 6.93 10.65 -9.19
C GLN A 178 8.25 9.87 -9.10
N LEU A 179 8.83 9.83 -7.90
CA LEU A 179 9.96 8.95 -7.62
C LEU A 179 9.49 7.50 -7.57
N THR A 180 10.23 6.61 -8.21
CA THR A 180 10.01 5.16 -8.18
C THR A 180 11.26 4.45 -7.71
N ALA A 181 11.08 3.39 -6.91
CA ALA A 181 12.19 2.56 -6.47
C ALA A 181 12.19 1.24 -7.26
N PRO A 182 13.30 0.83 -7.89
CA PRO A 182 13.38 -0.44 -8.61
C PRO A 182 13.39 -1.64 -7.67
N TRP A 183 13.81 -1.47 -6.44
CA TRP A 183 13.78 -2.49 -5.39
C TRP A 183 13.64 -1.88 -3.99
N SER A 184 13.21 -2.69 -3.05
CA SER A 184 13.17 -2.33 -1.63
C SER A 184 13.42 -3.55 -0.75
N LEU A 185 13.85 -3.32 0.49
CA LEU A 185 14.01 -4.34 1.52
C LEU A 185 12.98 -4.10 2.62
N ALA A 186 12.27 -5.16 3.00
CA ALA A 186 11.34 -5.13 4.12
C ALA A 186 11.76 -6.18 5.15
N LEU A 187 11.84 -5.79 6.40
CA LEU A 187 12.11 -6.66 7.54
C LEU A 187 10.98 -6.51 8.57
N GLY A 188 10.60 -7.60 9.20
CA GLY A 188 9.57 -7.55 10.22
C GLY A 188 9.71 -8.64 11.26
N VAL A 189 9.07 -8.39 12.40
CA VAL A 189 9.00 -9.30 13.54
C VAL A 189 7.52 -9.48 13.90
N ASN A 190 7.13 -10.72 14.13
CA ASN A 190 5.83 -11.07 14.67
C ASN A 190 6.05 -11.77 16.02
N HIS A 191 5.45 -11.22 17.07
CA HIS A 191 5.52 -11.78 18.43
C HIS A 191 4.10 -12.02 18.97
N HIS A 192 3.88 -13.18 19.52
CA HIS A 192 2.63 -13.53 20.21
C HIS A 192 2.89 -13.57 21.72
N PHE A 193 2.09 -12.85 22.47
CA PHE A 193 2.12 -12.80 23.94
C PHE A 193 1.31 -13.94 24.53
#